data_169fc45eb6b5d660bc9b3765ddbc17a4
#
_entry.id   169fc45eb6b5d660bc9b3765ddbc17a4
#
_cell.length_a   1.000
_cell.length_b   1.000
_cell.length_c   1.000
_cell.angle_alpha   90.00
_cell.angle_beta   90.00
_cell.angle_gamma   90.00
#
_symmetry.space_group_name_H-M   'P 1'
#
loop_
_entity.id
_entity.type
_entity.pdbx_description
1 polymer ?
#
loop_
_entity_poly.entity_id
_entity_poly.type
_entity_poly.pdbx_seq_one_letter_code
_entity_poly.pdbx_strand_id
1 'polypeptide(L)'
;QDNMQVCVPSTPAQAFHMLRRQMVRQARIPLIVMTPKSLLRHPLAVNTLADLTERGFQNVIDEIDALDPAKVTRLVFCSGKVYFDLLEKRRGANLENAAIVRIEQLYPFPEDDMKAVLVRYPNVTQYIWAQEVD
;
A
#
# COMPACT_ATOMS: atom_id res chain seq x y z
N GLN A 1 8.45 8.44 -21.40
CA GLN A 1 8.38 8.72 -19.97
C GLN A 1 7.63 10.03 -19.76
N ASP A 2 6.91 10.15 -18.66
CA ASP A 2 6.18 11.34 -18.20
C ASP A 2 5.01 11.81 -19.11
N ASN A 3 4.50 10.96 -19.97
CA ASN A 3 3.36 11.28 -20.82
C ASN A 3 2.00 10.78 -20.28
N MET A 4 2.02 9.88 -19.29
CA MET A 4 0.82 9.41 -18.59
C MET A 4 1.18 8.87 -17.19
N GLN A 5 0.20 8.83 -16.31
CA GLN A 5 0.27 8.15 -15.02
C GLN A 5 -0.60 6.90 -15.05
N VAL A 6 -0.07 5.77 -14.60
CA VAL A 6 -0.84 4.52 -14.46
C VAL A 6 -0.88 4.17 -12.98
N CYS A 7 -2.08 4.02 -12.42
CA CYS A 7 -2.31 3.84 -11.00
C CYS A 7 -3.26 2.66 -10.73
N VAL A 8 -2.99 1.95 -9.64
CA VAL A 8 -3.83 0.86 -9.12
C VAL A 8 -4.07 1.14 -7.63
N PRO A 9 -5.07 1.98 -7.27
CA PRO A 9 -5.32 2.30 -5.87
C PRO A 9 -5.82 1.06 -5.12
N SER A 10 -5.29 0.80 -3.93
CA SER A 10 -5.64 -0.37 -3.13
C SER A 10 -6.78 -0.13 -2.15
N THR A 11 -7.11 1.12 -1.84
CA THR A 11 -8.19 1.47 -0.90
C THR A 11 -9.02 2.65 -1.41
N PRO A 12 -10.25 2.85 -0.88
CA PRO A 12 -11.07 4.02 -1.22
C PRO A 12 -10.39 5.35 -0.92
N ALA A 13 -9.69 5.49 0.21
CA ALA A 13 -8.94 6.70 0.54
C ALA A 13 -7.81 6.97 -0.45
N GLN A 14 -7.08 5.95 -0.87
CA GLN A 14 -6.04 6.08 -1.90
C GLN A 14 -6.63 6.53 -3.25
N ALA A 15 -7.78 5.97 -3.65
CA ALA A 15 -8.49 6.39 -4.85
C ALA A 15 -8.90 7.87 -4.78
N PHE A 16 -9.50 8.29 -3.66
CA PHE A 16 -9.88 9.68 -3.42
C PHE A 16 -8.67 10.63 -3.49
N HIS A 17 -7.61 10.33 -2.76
CA HIS A 17 -6.42 11.18 -2.73
C HIS A 17 -5.64 11.17 -4.05
N MET A 18 -5.67 10.09 -4.79
CA MET A 18 -5.10 10.00 -6.14
C MET A 18 -5.80 10.98 -7.08
N LEU A 19 -7.13 10.99 -7.11
CA LEU A 19 -7.92 11.92 -7.91
C LEU A 19 -7.70 13.37 -7.47
N ARG A 20 -7.73 13.62 -6.15
CA ARG A 20 -7.44 14.94 -5.59
C ARG A 20 -6.04 15.43 -5.98
N ARG A 21 -5.02 14.57 -5.87
CA ARG A 21 -3.64 14.88 -6.28
C ARG A 21 -3.57 15.24 -7.75
N GLN A 22 -4.27 14.50 -8.62
CA GLN A 22 -4.31 14.76 -10.07
C GLN A 22 -4.89 16.16 -10.38
N MET A 23 -5.91 16.57 -9.64
CA MET A 23 -6.54 17.88 -9.84
C MET A 23 -5.71 19.05 -9.31
N VAL A 24 -4.99 18.84 -8.21
CA VAL A 24 -4.19 19.88 -7.54
C VAL A 24 -2.84 20.11 -8.22
N ARG A 25 -2.26 19.07 -8.83
CA ARG A 25 -1.00 19.20 -9.58
C ARG A 25 -1.13 20.11 -10.78
N GLN A 26 -0.09 20.89 -11.05
CA GLN A 26 -0.03 21.75 -12.22
C GLN A 26 0.18 20.97 -13.53
N ALA A 27 0.81 19.78 -13.44
CA ALA A 27 1.04 18.91 -14.59
C ALA A 27 -0.31 18.37 -15.14
N ARG A 28 -0.55 18.57 -16.43
CA ARG A 28 -1.75 18.12 -17.14
C ARG A 28 -1.42 16.90 -18.00
N ILE A 29 -1.27 15.74 -17.34
CA ILE A 29 -0.99 14.47 -18.00
C ILE A 29 -2.14 13.49 -17.76
N PRO A 30 -2.43 12.57 -18.70
CA PRO A 30 -3.48 11.58 -18.54
C PRO A 30 -3.25 10.68 -17.33
N LEU A 31 -4.32 10.38 -16.59
CA LEU A 31 -4.34 9.42 -15.49
C LEU A 31 -5.12 8.18 -15.92
N ILE A 32 -4.44 7.06 -15.99
CA ILE A 32 -5.04 5.75 -16.26
C ILE A 32 -5.20 5.02 -14.94
N VAL A 33 -6.42 4.65 -14.60
CA VAL A 33 -6.71 3.96 -13.32
C VAL A 33 -7.15 2.54 -13.61
N MET A 34 -6.34 1.58 -13.18
CA MET A 34 -6.69 0.17 -13.23
C MET A 34 -7.47 -0.18 -11.95
N THR A 35 -8.70 -0.67 -12.13
CA THR A 35 -9.61 -0.93 -11.02
C THR A 35 -10.00 -2.42 -10.97
N PRO A 36 -9.36 -3.22 -10.11
CA PRO A 36 -9.79 -4.59 -9.89
C PRO A 36 -11.22 -4.61 -9.33
N LYS A 37 -12.15 -5.25 -10.03
CA LYS A 37 -13.57 -5.28 -9.63
C LYS A 37 -13.79 -5.89 -8.24
N SER A 38 -12.95 -6.86 -7.87
CA SER A 38 -13.00 -7.53 -6.56
C SER A 38 -12.81 -6.57 -5.38
N LEU A 39 -12.03 -5.48 -5.54
CA LEU A 39 -11.79 -4.51 -4.48
C LEU A 39 -12.97 -3.57 -4.22
N LEU A 40 -13.88 -3.38 -5.18
CA LEU A 40 -15.03 -2.48 -5.04
C LEU A 40 -15.98 -2.87 -3.89
N ARG A 41 -16.01 -4.16 -3.53
CA ARG A 41 -16.85 -4.70 -2.45
C ARG A 41 -16.07 -5.55 -1.45
N HIS A 42 -14.76 -5.41 -1.44
CA HIS A 42 -13.91 -6.20 -0.55
C HIS A 42 -14.06 -5.71 0.90
N PRO A 43 -14.41 -6.59 1.87
CA PRO A 43 -14.69 -6.18 3.25
C PRO A 43 -13.50 -5.54 3.97
N LEU A 44 -12.29 -5.84 3.55
CA LEU A 44 -11.05 -5.25 4.11
C LEU A 44 -10.59 -3.97 3.38
N ALA A 45 -11.14 -3.68 2.20
CA ALA A 45 -10.83 -2.47 1.45
C ALA A 45 -11.73 -1.31 1.88
N VAL A 46 -11.62 -0.94 3.15
CA VAL A 46 -12.42 0.12 3.79
C VAL A 46 -11.52 1.15 4.45
N ASN A 47 -12.04 2.36 4.62
CA ASN A 47 -11.35 3.46 5.28
C ASN A 47 -12.29 4.19 6.23
N THR A 48 -11.69 4.92 7.17
CA THR A 48 -12.40 5.84 8.04
C THR A 48 -12.59 7.20 7.36
N LEU A 49 -13.50 8.02 7.86
CA LEU A 49 -13.65 9.40 7.37
C LEU A 49 -12.37 10.22 7.60
N ALA A 50 -11.67 9.99 8.69
CA ALA A 50 -10.39 10.62 9.00
C ALA A 50 -9.32 10.36 7.91
N ASP A 51 -9.30 9.17 7.31
CA ASP A 51 -8.39 8.86 6.21
C ASP A 51 -8.62 9.75 4.97
N LEU A 52 -9.84 10.26 4.79
CA LEU A 52 -10.20 11.18 3.69
C LEU A 52 -9.92 12.64 4.04
N THR A 53 -10.08 13.04 5.32
CA THR A 53 -10.07 14.45 5.74
C THR A 53 -8.71 14.89 6.29
N GLU A 54 -8.00 14.01 6.98
CA GLU A 54 -6.79 14.35 7.74
C GLU A 54 -5.50 13.88 7.08
N ARG A 55 -5.61 13.02 6.05
CA ARG A 55 -4.45 12.44 5.36
C ARG A 55 -4.38 12.89 3.90
N GLY A 56 -3.32 12.48 3.24
CA GLY A 56 -3.10 12.61 1.80
C GLY A 56 -2.88 11.24 1.15
N PHE A 57 -2.47 11.26 -0.10
CA PHE A 57 -2.03 10.04 -0.77
C PHE A 57 -0.77 9.50 -0.06
N GLN A 58 -0.80 8.24 0.32
CA GLN A 58 0.32 7.56 0.96
C GLN A 58 1.11 6.78 -0.09
N ASN A 59 2.39 7.10 -0.26
CA ASN A 59 3.26 6.38 -1.20
C ASN A 59 3.59 4.97 -0.73
N VAL A 60 3.70 4.82 0.59
CA VAL A 60 3.89 3.54 1.28
C VAL A 60 2.88 3.46 2.41
N ILE A 61 2.21 2.33 2.54
CA ILE A 61 1.33 2.04 3.67
C ILE A 61 1.97 0.90 4.46
N ASP A 62 2.41 1.23 5.66
CA ASP A 62 2.99 0.28 6.60
C ASP A 62 1.95 -0.71 7.15
N GLU A 63 2.39 -1.65 7.96
CA GLU A 63 1.53 -2.63 8.64
C GLU A 63 0.38 -1.95 9.38
N ILE A 64 -0.83 -2.43 9.14
CA ILE A 64 -2.05 -1.86 9.76
C ILE A 64 -2.45 -2.56 11.06
N ASP A 65 -2.04 -3.81 11.26
CA ASP A 65 -2.31 -4.55 12.49
C ASP A 65 -1.30 -4.17 13.58
N ALA A 66 -1.71 -4.28 14.83
CA ALA A 66 -0.88 -3.94 15.99
C ALA A 66 0.16 -5.04 16.28
N LEU A 67 1.12 -5.23 15.38
CA LEU A 67 2.24 -6.14 15.60
C LEU A 67 3.33 -5.46 16.43
N ASP A 68 4.02 -6.26 17.25
CA ASP A 68 5.24 -5.80 17.93
C ASP A 68 6.40 -5.72 16.92
N PRO A 69 6.92 -4.53 16.60
CA PRO A 69 8.00 -4.38 15.63
C PRO A 69 9.25 -5.19 15.97
N ALA A 70 9.51 -5.43 17.26
CA ALA A 70 10.66 -6.21 17.71
C ALA A 70 10.55 -7.71 17.40
N LYS A 71 9.33 -8.21 17.22
CA LYS A 71 9.07 -9.61 16.88
C LYS A 71 9.01 -9.87 15.38
N VAL A 72 8.92 -8.82 14.59
CA VAL A 72 8.86 -8.95 13.13
C VAL A 72 10.22 -9.35 12.59
N THR A 73 10.29 -10.52 11.98
CA THR A 73 11.51 -11.07 11.34
C THR A 73 11.41 -11.10 9.83
N ARG A 74 10.21 -10.88 9.29
CA ARG A 74 9.93 -10.91 7.85
C ARG A 74 9.14 -9.69 7.44
N LEU A 75 9.62 -8.97 6.41
CA LEU A 75 8.87 -7.92 5.73
C LEU A 75 8.44 -8.41 4.36
N VAL A 76 7.13 -8.33 4.11
CA VAL A 76 6.54 -8.66 2.81
C VAL A 76 6.08 -7.36 2.16
N PHE A 77 6.71 -7.00 1.06
CA PHE A 77 6.33 -5.87 0.24
C PHE A 77 5.43 -6.33 -0.89
N CYS A 78 4.38 -5.59 -1.15
CA CYS A 78 3.46 -5.88 -2.24
C CYS A 78 2.81 -4.59 -2.78
N SER A 79 2.11 -4.70 -3.89
CA SER A 79 1.32 -3.63 -4.48
C SER A 79 -0.01 -4.17 -4.98
N GLY A 80 -1.09 -3.40 -4.84
CA GLY A 80 -2.39 -3.75 -5.37
C GLY A 80 -3.16 -4.83 -4.60
N LYS A 81 -3.94 -5.61 -5.32
CA LYS A 81 -4.94 -6.54 -4.79
C LYS A 81 -4.36 -7.67 -3.94
N VAL A 82 -3.19 -8.17 -4.28
CA VAL A 82 -2.53 -9.29 -3.57
C VAL A 82 -2.34 -9.02 -2.06
N TYR A 83 -2.30 -7.76 -1.67
CA TYR A 83 -2.24 -7.37 -0.28
C TYR A 83 -3.35 -8.00 0.57
N PHE A 84 -4.58 -7.98 0.09
CA PHE A 84 -5.73 -8.47 0.86
C PHE A 84 -5.67 -9.98 1.04
N ASP A 85 -5.25 -10.72 0.02
CA ASP A 85 -5.07 -12.18 0.10
C ASP A 85 -3.96 -12.54 1.11
N LEU A 86 -2.85 -11.78 1.11
CA LEU A 86 -1.76 -11.95 2.06
C LEU A 86 -2.21 -11.64 3.49
N LEU A 87 -2.97 -10.56 3.68
CA LEU A 87 -3.49 -10.14 4.97
C LEU A 87 -4.44 -11.19 5.57
N GLU A 88 -5.37 -11.69 4.77
CA GLU A 88 -6.30 -12.73 5.20
C GLU A 88 -5.57 -14.02 5.61
N LYS A 89 -4.61 -14.46 4.80
CA LYS A 89 -3.81 -15.65 5.12
C LYS A 89 -2.97 -15.47 6.39
N ARG A 90 -2.33 -14.31 6.54
CA ARG A 90 -1.54 -14.01 7.74
C ARG A 90 -2.40 -14.04 9.00
N ARG A 91 -3.55 -13.37 8.96
CA ARG A 91 -4.50 -13.34 10.09
C ARG A 91 -5.05 -14.74 10.40
N GLY A 92 -5.43 -15.49 9.38
CA GLY A 92 -5.91 -16.86 9.53
C GLY A 92 -4.88 -17.83 10.13
N ALA A 93 -3.61 -17.60 9.86
CA ALA A 93 -2.50 -18.38 10.42
C ALA A 93 -1.94 -17.81 11.76
N ASN A 94 -2.48 -16.69 12.25
CA ASN A 94 -2.00 -15.99 13.46
C ASN A 94 -0.49 -15.70 13.44
N LEU A 95 0.05 -15.29 12.30
CA LEU A 95 1.48 -14.99 12.14
C LEU A 95 1.76 -13.56 12.61
N GLU A 96 2.46 -13.42 13.73
CA GLU A 96 2.84 -12.13 14.31
C GLU A 96 4.26 -11.67 13.90
N ASN A 97 5.03 -12.54 13.25
CA ASN A 97 6.41 -12.28 12.88
C ASN A 97 6.58 -11.77 11.43
N ALA A 98 5.50 -11.58 10.70
CA ALA A 98 5.50 -11.11 9.33
C ALA A 98 4.66 -9.84 9.19
N ALA A 99 5.27 -8.71 8.86
CA ALA A 99 4.59 -7.48 8.54
C ALA A 99 4.42 -7.34 7.02
N ILE A 100 3.28 -6.79 6.60
CA ILE A 100 2.94 -6.59 5.19
C ILE A 100 2.90 -5.10 4.90
N VAL A 101 3.78 -4.65 4.02
CA VAL A 101 3.94 -3.25 3.63
C VAL A 101 3.51 -3.08 2.18
N ARG A 102 2.60 -2.13 1.94
CA ARG A 102 2.14 -1.81 0.58
C ARG A 102 2.95 -0.67 -0.01
N ILE A 103 3.50 -0.88 -1.19
CA ILE A 103 4.09 0.18 -1.98
C ILE A 103 3.04 0.67 -2.98
N GLU A 104 2.44 1.82 -2.69
CA GLU A 104 1.36 2.41 -3.49
C GLU A 104 1.90 3.27 -4.64
N GLN A 105 3.13 3.78 -4.53
CA GLN A 105 3.81 4.50 -5.59
C GLN A 105 5.12 3.80 -5.93
N LEU A 106 5.16 3.21 -7.14
CA LEU A 106 6.36 2.52 -7.63
C LEU A 106 7.33 3.48 -8.31
N TYR A 107 6.83 4.57 -8.90
CA TYR A 107 7.63 5.58 -9.57
C TYR A 107 7.03 7.00 -9.41
N PRO A 108 7.84 8.01 -9.07
CA PRO A 108 9.21 7.87 -8.55
C PRO A 108 9.21 7.09 -7.22
N PHE A 109 10.24 6.29 -7.00
CA PHE A 109 10.29 5.40 -5.84
C PHE A 109 10.39 6.20 -4.53
N PRO A 110 9.58 5.90 -3.51
CA PRO A 110 9.51 6.65 -2.25
C PRO A 110 10.59 6.20 -1.25
N GLU A 111 11.85 6.55 -1.52
CA GLU A 111 13.00 6.08 -0.74
C GLU A 111 12.92 6.45 0.75
N ASP A 112 12.49 7.68 1.06
CA ASP A 112 12.44 8.15 2.45
C ASP A 112 11.36 7.43 3.25
N ASP A 113 10.19 7.21 2.65
CA ASP A 113 9.11 6.44 3.26
C ASP A 113 9.55 4.99 3.49
N MET A 114 10.26 4.40 2.54
CA MET A 114 10.81 3.04 2.67
C MET A 114 11.87 2.95 3.76
N LYS A 115 12.78 3.91 3.86
CA LYS A 115 13.78 3.96 4.94
C LYS A 115 13.10 4.03 6.31
N ALA A 116 12.05 4.84 6.45
CA ALA A 116 11.29 4.95 7.69
C ALA A 116 10.68 3.59 8.11
N VAL A 117 10.13 2.84 7.15
CA VAL A 117 9.60 1.49 7.40
C VAL A 117 10.72 0.54 7.85
N LEU A 118 11.86 0.53 7.16
CA LEU A 118 12.97 -0.37 7.51
C LEU A 118 13.53 -0.10 8.93
N VAL A 119 13.62 1.16 9.33
CA VAL A 119 14.07 1.54 10.68
C VAL A 119 13.10 1.06 11.76
N ARG A 120 11.81 1.00 11.45
CA ARG A 120 10.77 0.55 12.39
C ARG A 120 10.90 -0.93 12.77
N TYR A 121 11.48 -1.76 11.89
CA TYR A 121 11.60 -3.22 12.10
C TYR A 121 13.07 -3.67 12.17
N PRO A 122 13.74 -3.50 13.33
CA PRO A 122 15.18 -3.70 13.42
C PRO A 122 15.63 -5.17 13.34
N ASN A 123 14.74 -6.12 13.59
CA ASN A 123 15.06 -7.55 13.68
C ASN A 123 14.69 -8.35 12.41
N VAL A 124 14.40 -7.64 11.32
CA VAL A 124 14.06 -8.31 10.05
C VAL A 124 15.29 -8.98 9.44
N THR A 125 15.11 -10.26 9.10
CA THR A 125 16.11 -11.08 8.45
C THR A 125 15.72 -11.50 7.03
N GLN A 126 14.42 -11.37 6.69
CA GLN A 126 13.89 -11.72 5.37
C GLN A 126 13.08 -10.58 4.78
N TYR A 127 13.40 -10.25 3.53
CA TYR A 127 12.66 -9.29 2.71
C TYR A 127 12.07 -10.02 1.51
N ILE A 128 10.77 -9.92 1.31
CA ILE A 128 10.04 -10.62 0.26
C ILE A 128 9.26 -9.61 -0.56
N TRP A 129 9.39 -9.69 -1.88
CA TRP A 129 8.49 -9.03 -2.81
C TRP A 129 7.42 -10.01 -3.26
N ALA A 130 6.16 -9.70 -2.99
CA ALA A 130 5.02 -10.51 -3.42
C ALA A 130 4.28 -9.79 -4.54
N GLN A 131 4.13 -10.47 -5.66
CA GLN A 131 3.47 -9.97 -6.85
C GLN A 131 2.49 -11.01 -7.38
N GLU A 132 1.32 -10.56 -7.81
CA GLU A 132 0.39 -11.39 -8.56
C GLU A 132 0.96 -11.58 -9.98
N VAL A 133 1.03 -12.83 -10.42
CA VAL A 133 1.41 -13.18 -11.78
C VAL A 133 0.15 -13.61 -12.51
N ASP A 134 -0.15 -12.94 -13.63
CA ASP A 134 -1.28 -13.30 -14.50
C ASP A 134 -1.02 -14.62 -15.25
#